data_96ed2a9280cfa0fa86ec0a65288ca54c
#
_entry.id   96ed2a9280cfa0fa86ec0a65288ca54c
#
_cell.length_a   1.000
_cell.length_b   1.000
_cell.length_c   1.000
_cell.angle_alpha   90.00
_cell.angle_beta   90.00
_cell.angle_gamma   90.00
#
_symmetry.space_group_name_H-M   'P 1'
#
loop_
_entity.id
_entity.type
_entity.pdbx_description
1 polymer ?
#
loop_
_entity_poly.entity_id
_entity_poly.type
_entity_poly.pdbx_seq_one_letter_code
_entity_poly.pdbx_strand_id
1 'polypeptide(L)'
;MHKYKVVYVSKTGFTKQYAEYIASALNVKAELYKKGTNTKEYSKVIFCSFVFGGNISELADIKNEVDDDKLFVLATGIYPPSPQRLSLLAKDNRLDESRLYYVSGGLDFSKLNFIKKAMLKMVRSTLEKKSDRGADDNEALRRLTQGGCFVDLNSSNPLIKDVLDER
;
A
#
# COMPACT_ATOMS: atom_id res chain seq x y z
N MET A 1 5.65 5.48 -26.54
CA MET A 1 5.74 4.97 -25.16
C MET A 1 4.86 5.86 -24.27
N HIS A 2 3.94 5.26 -23.53
CA HIS A 2 3.13 6.01 -22.58
C HIS A 2 3.98 6.35 -21.34
N LYS A 3 3.74 7.53 -20.72
CA LYS A 3 4.61 8.00 -19.64
C LYS A 3 4.30 7.26 -18.32
N TYR A 4 3.05 7.19 -17.93
CA TYR A 4 2.63 6.65 -16.62
C TYR A 4 1.53 5.61 -16.73
N LYS A 5 1.60 4.57 -15.89
CA LYS A 5 0.53 3.61 -15.63
C LYS A 5 0.28 3.57 -14.13
N VAL A 6 -0.96 3.75 -13.71
CA VAL A 6 -1.37 3.59 -12.30
C VAL A 6 -2.28 2.38 -12.21
N VAL A 7 -1.86 1.38 -11.43
CA VAL A 7 -2.64 0.18 -11.16
C VAL A 7 -2.80 -0.04 -9.66
N TYR A 8 -3.90 -0.64 -9.23
CA TYR A 8 -4.16 -0.85 -7.82
C TYR A 8 -4.81 -2.19 -7.50
N VAL A 9 -4.55 -2.67 -6.28
CA VAL A 9 -5.26 -3.77 -5.62
C VAL A 9 -5.97 -3.19 -4.41
N SER A 10 -7.29 -3.35 -4.34
CA SER A 10 -8.08 -2.84 -3.22
C SER A 10 -9.25 -3.76 -2.91
N LYS A 11 -9.42 -4.11 -1.64
CA LYS A 11 -10.54 -4.95 -1.17
C LYS A 11 -11.66 -4.15 -0.50
N THR A 12 -11.32 -3.02 0.11
CA THR A 12 -12.25 -2.20 0.90
C THR A 12 -12.37 -0.77 0.39
N GLY A 13 -11.61 -0.41 -0.66
CA GLY A 13 -11.69 0.89 -1.32
C GLY A 13 -10.68 1.94 -0.81
N PHE A 14 -9.94 1.68 0.27
CA PHE A 14 -8.98 2.67 0.81
C PHE A 14 -7.78 2.87 -0.11
N THR A 15 -7.16 1.80 -0.59
CA THR A 15 -6.05 1.87 -1.56
C THR A 15 -6.49 2.51 -2.88
N LYS A 16 -7.70 2.22 -3.33
CA LYS A 16 -8.27 2.80 -4.56
C LYS A 16 -8.31 4.33 -4.50
N GLN A 17 -8.65 4.93 -3.36
CA GLN A 17 -8.69 6.39 -3.20
C GLN A 17 -7.31 7.02 -3.48
N TYR A 18 -6.24 6.44 -2.97
CA TYR A 18 -4.87 6.90 -3.27
C TYR A 18 -4.52 6.73 -4.75
N ALA A 19 -4.85 5.57 -5.34
CA ALA A 19 -4.57 5.32 -6.75
C ALA A 19 -5.28 6.33 -7.66
N GLU A 20 -6.54 6.65 -7.39
CA GLU A 20 -7.32 7.64 -8.15
C GLU A 20 -6.75 9.06 -7.96
N TYR A 21 -6.32 9.41 -6.75
CA TYR A 21 -5.69 10.71 -6.47
C TYR A 21 -4.37 10.87 -7.23
N ILE A 22 -3.49 9.85 -7.16
CA ILE A 22 -2.21 9.83 -7.89
C ILE A 22 -2.45 9.89 -9.40
N ALA A 23 -3.37 9.08 -9.92
CA ALA A 23 -3.71 9.03 -11.34
C ALA A 23 -4.21 10.38 -11.84
N SER A 24 -5.06 11.08 -11.07
CA SER A 24 -5.52 12.42 -11.36
C SER A 24 -4.36 13.42 -11.45
N ALA A 25 -3.43 13.37 -10.50
CA ALA A 25 -2.25 14.25 -10.50
C ALA A 25 -1.31 14.00 -11.69
N LEU A 26 -1.23 12.76 -12.17
CA LEU A 26 -0.44 12.36 -13.34
C LEU A 26 -1.20 12.48 -14.68
N ASN A 27 -2.45 12.93 -14.66
CA ASN A 27 -3.35 13.02 -15.81
C ASN A 27 -3.54 11.69 -16.56
N VAL A 28 -3.72 10.61 -15.81
CA VAL A 28 -4.00 9.24 -16.31
C VAL A 28 -5.17 8.64 -15.55
N LYS A 29 -5.58 7.41 -15.91
CA LYS A 29 -6.60 6.64 -15.18
C LYS A 29 -5.94 5.63 -14.25
N ALA A 30 -6.51 5.43 -13.07
CA ALA A 30 -6.20 4.30 -12.20
C ALA A 30 -6.99 3.07 -12.66
N GLU A 31 -6.31 1.93 -12.79
CA GLU A 31 -6.91 0.68 -13.23
C GLU A 31 -6.74 -0.41 -12.17
N LEU A 32 -7.76 -1.26 -12.02
CA LEU A 32 -7.63 -2.44 -11.17
C LEU A 32 -6.54 -3.36 -11.75
N TYR A 33 -5.55 -3.69 -10.93
CA TYR A 33 -4.50 -4.62 -11.35
C TYR A 33 -5.07 -6.01 -11.61
N LYS A 34 -4.64 -6.59 -12.70
CA LYS A 34 -4.85 -7.99 -13.06
C LYS A 34 -3.54 -8.53 -13.59
N LYS A 35 -3.18 -9.74 -13.18
CA LYS A 35 -2.00 -10.42 -13.71
C LYS A 35 -2.03 -10.46 -15.25
N GLY A 36 -0.92 -10.08 -15.89
CA GLY A 36 -0.83 -9.91 -17.33
C GLY A 36 -1.26 -8.53 -17.82
N THR A 37 -1.42 -7.55 -16.91
CA THR A 37 -1.66 -6.16 -17.30
C THR A 37 -0.48 -5.64 -18.14
N ASN A 38 -0.77 -5.05 -19.32
CA ASN A 38 0.29 -4.49 -20.15
C ASN A 38 0.99 -3.31 -19.43
N THR A 39 2.23 -3.52 -19.03
CA THR A 39 3.08 -2.53 -18.36
C THR A 39 4.29 -2.13 -19.20
N LYS A 40 4.65 -2.91 -20.21
CA LYS A 40 5.90 -2.76 -20.98
C LYS A 40 5.98 -1.47 -21.79
N GLU A 41 4.83 -0.91 -22.17
CA GLU A 41 4.75 0.32 -22.98
C GLU A 41 4.86 1.60 -22.13
N TYR A 42 5.02 1.46 -20.81
CA TYR A 42 5.07 2.58 -19.89
C TYR A 42 6.48 2.83 -19.38
N SER A 43 6.83 4.10 -19.24
CA SER A 43 8.12 4.51 -18.67
C SER A 43 8.14 4.33 -17.18
N LYS A 44 7.00 4.53 -16.50
CA LYS A 44 6.85 4.36 -15.05
C LYS A 44 5.51 3.71 -14.74
N VAL A 45 5.55 2.77 -13.80
CA VAL A 45 4.38 2.05 -13.30
C VAL A 45 4.24 2.33 -11.81
N ILE A 46 3.11 2.85 -11.41
CA ILE A 46 2.75 3.10 -10.01
C ILE A 46 1.80 1.98 -9.57
N PHE A 47 2.24 1.16 -8.64
CA PHE A 47 1.47 0.06 -8.08
C PHE A 47 1.01 0.40 -6.66
N CYS A 48 -0.30 0.54 -6.48
CA CYS A 48 -0.91 0.83 -5.19
C CYS A 48 -1.55 -0.44 -4.63
N SER A 49 -1.11 -0.91 -3.47
CA SER A 49 -1.65 -2.13 -2.87
C SER A 49 -1.70 -2.05 -1.35
N PHE A 50 -2.42 -2.96 -0.72
CA PHE A 50 -2.53 -3.02 0.73
C PHE A 50 -1.56 -4.03 1.34
N VAL A 51 -1.16 -3.75 2.58
CA VAL A 51 -0.31 -4.65 3.38
C VAL A 51 -1.19 -5.59 4.19
N PHE A 52 -0.87 -6.87 4.14
CA PHE A 52 -1.48 -7.88 4.99
C PHE A 52 -0.42 -8.85 5.50
N GLY A 53 -0.31 -8.99 6.84
CA GLY A 53 0.69 -9.85 7.46
C GLY A 53 2.14 -9.52 7.08
N GLY A 54 2.47 -8.23 6.89
CA GLY A 54 3.79 -7.77 6.46
C GLY A 54 4.05 -7.86 4.96
N ASN A 55 3.16 -8.47 4.18
CA ASN A 55 3.31 -8.62 2.73
C ASN A 55 2.42 -7.61 1.99
N ILE A 56 2.96 -7.02 0.92
CA ILE A 56 2.20 -6.19 -0.01
C ILE A 56 1.47 -7.12 -0.99
N SER A 57 0.14 -7.03 -1.03
CA SER A 57 -0.68 -7.92 -1.84
C SER A 57 -0.36 -7.82 -3.33
N GLU A 58 -0.21 -8.96 -4.00
CA GLU A 58 0.09 -9.10 -5.44
C GLU A 58 1.40 -8.45 -5.91
N LEU A 59 2.29 -8.06 -4.99
CA LEU A 59 3.58 -7.46 -5.33
C LEU A 59 4.46 -8.41 -6.15
N ALA A 60 4.48 -9.70 -5.82
CA ALA A 60 5.28 -10.68 -6.54
C ALA A 60 4.85 -10.81 -8.02
N ASP A 61 3.56 -10.70 -8.30
CA ASP A 61 3.05 -10.76 -9.67
C ASP A 61 3.48 -9.53 -10.47
N ILE A 62 3.28 -8.32 -9.95
CA ILE A 62 3.66 -7.09 -10.66
C ILE A 62 5.18 -6.98 -10.87
N LYS A 63 6.01 -7.44 -9.92
CA LYS A 63 7.48 -7.48 -10.07
C LYS A 63 7.96 -8.41 -11.18
N ASN A 64 7.18 -9.39 -11.57
CA ASN A 64 7.48 -10.23 -12.74
C ASN A 64 7.09 -9.57 -14.08
N GLU A 65 6.33 -8.49 -14.04
CA GLU A 65 5.79 -7.81 -15.23
C GLU A 65 6.43 -6.45 -15.48
N VAL A 66 7.10 -5.86 -14.47
CA VAL A 66 7.69 -4.51 -14.51
C VAL A 66 9.13 -4.56 -14.05
N ASP A 67 10.01 -3.90 -14.78
CA ASP A 67 11.40 -3.73 -14.37
C ASP A 67 11.47 -2.89 -13.08
N ASP A 68 12.34 -3.26 -12.14
CA ASP A 68 12.45 -2.63 -10.82
C ASP A 68 12.73 -1.10 -10.89
N ASP A 69 13.46 -0.66 -11.92
CA ASP A 69 13.76 0.76 -12.17
C ASP A 69 12.57 1.59 -12.65
N LYS A 70 11.49 0.94 -13.09
CA LYS A 70 10.26 1.59 -13.53
C LYS A 70 9.13 1.51 -12.50
N LEU A 71 9.28 0.68 -11.47
CA LEU A 71 8.24 0.37 -10.51
C LEU A 71 8.30 1.29 -9.28
N PHE A 72 7.22 2.01 -9.02
CA PHE A 72 6.96 2.74 -7.77
C PHE A 72 5.84 2.05 -7.01
N VAL A 73 6.00 1.83 -5.72
CA VAL A 73 5.04 1.09 -4.90
C VAL A 73 4.48 2.00 -3.80
N LEU A 74 3.16 2.14 -3.77
CA LEU A 74 2.46 2.73 -2.63
C LEU A 74 1.77 1.60 -1.85
N ALA A 75 2.16 1.42 -0.61
CA ALA A 75 1.58 0.43 0.29
C ALA A 75 0.67 1.08 1.33
N THR A 76 -0.56 0.62 1.42
CA THR A 76 -1.51 1.08 2.46
C THR A 76 -1.59 0.07 3.59
N GLY A 77 -1.51 0.53 4.83
CA GLY A 77 -1.57 -0.35 5.99
C GLY A 77 -2.29 0.26 7.18
N ILE A 78 -2.43 -0.54 8.23
CA ILE A 78 -3.13 -0.15 9.45
C ILE A 78 -2.22 0.59 10.44
N TYR A 79 -0.92 0.32 10.42
CA TYR A 79 0.03 1.04 11.25
C TYR A 79 0.16 2.50 10.81
N PRO A 80 0.44 3.42 11.72
CA PRO A 80 0.82 4.78 11.32
C PRO A 80 2.14 4.74 10.53
N PRO A 81 2.31 5.63 9.54
CA PRO A 81 3.57 5.75 8.82
C PRO A 81 4.72 6.16 9.73
N SER A 82 5.85 5.47 9.61
CA SER A 82 7.10 5.83 10.28
C SER A 82 8.29 5.33 9.44
N PRO A 83 9.50 5.93 9.59
CA PRO A 83 10.70 5.45 8.91
C PRO A 83 11.01 3.98 9.20
N GLN A 84 10.84 3.55 10.44
CA GLN A 84 11.07 2.17 10.87
C GLN A 84 10.08 1.20 10.20
N ARG A 85 8.82 1.60 10.05
CA ARG A 85 7.80 0.82 9.36
C ARG A 85 8.11 0.69 7.89
N LEU A 86 8.55 1.78 7.24
CA LEU A 86 8.94 1.78 5.83
C LEU A 86 10.11 0.83 5.58
N SER A 87 11.19 0.96 6.37
CA SER A 87 12.39 0.11 6.24
C SER A 87 12.08 -1.37 6.47
N LEU A 88 11.24 -1.70 7.46
CA LEU A 88 10.82 -3.07 7.72
C LEU A 88 10.02 -3.62 6.53
N LEU A 89 9.07 -2.85 6.01
CA LEU A 89 8.26 -3.26 4.87
C LEU A 89 9.10 -3.46 3.61
N ALA A 90 10.05 -2.57 3.33
CA ALA A 90 10.97 -2.69 2.21
C ALA A 90 11.79 -3.98 2.29
N LYS A 91 12.36 -4.27 3.47
CA LYS A 91 13.13 -5.49 3.73
C LYS A 91 12.28 -6.75 3.53
N ASP A 92 11.10 -6.82 4.15
CA ASP A 92 10.23 -8.00 4.12
C ASP A 92 9.72 -8.29 2.70
N ASN A 93 9.55 -7.26 1.87
CA ASN A 93 9.07 -7.37 0.50
C ASN A 93 10.16 -7.27 -0.57
N ARG A 94 11.43 -7.19 -0.18
CA ARG A 94 12.60 -7.09 -1.08
C ARG A 94 12.45 -5.96 -2.10
N LEU A 95 12.10 -4.78 -1.60
CA LEU A 95 11.95 -3.56 -2.38
C LEU A 95 13.07 -2.58 -2.05
N ASP A 96 13.42 -1.75 -3.04
CA ASP A 96 14.20 -0.55 -2.80
C ASP A 96 13.35 0.46 -2.00
N GLU A 97 13.85 0.88 -0.84
CA GLU A 97 13.17 1.82 0.05
C GLU A 97 12.89 3.17 -0.62
N SER A 98 13.76 3.58 -1.56
CA SER A 98 13.59 4.83 -2.31
C SER A 98 12.39 4.83 -3.27
N ARG A 99 11.84 3.65 -3.59
CA ARG A 99 10.68 3.48 -4.48
C ARG A 99 9.45 2.94 -3.77
N LEU A 100 9.53 2.84 -2.44
CA LEU A 100 8.42 2.40 -1.59
C LEU A 100 7.88 3.59 -0.78
N TYR A 101 6.56 3.76 -0.82
CA TYR A 101 5.82 4.75 -0.06
C TYR A 101 4.78 4.04 0.79
N TYR A 102 4.79 4.31 2.08
CA TYR A 102 3.84 3.69 3.01
C TYR A 102 2.91 4.76 3.57
N VAL A 103 1.61 4.51 3.49
CA VAL A 103 0.56 5.42 3.93
C VAL A 103 -0.50 4.68 4.75
N SER A 104 -1.23 5.41 5.58
CA SER A 104 -2.35 4.85 6.33
C SER A 104 -3.52 4.54 5.41
N GLY A 105 -4.09 3.35 5.56
CA GLY A 105 -5.33 2.95 4.88
C GLY A 105 -6.54 3.10 5.79
N GLY A 106 -7.25 2.00 5.97
CA GLY A 106 -8.42 1.94 6.85
C GLY A 106 -8.85 0.50 7.10
N LEU A 107 -9.85 0.36 7.93
CA LEU A 107 -10.44 -0.92 8.27
C LEU A 107 -11.96 -0.79 8.36
N ASP A 108 -12.65 -1.47 7.48
CA ASP A 108 -14.11 -1.56 7.46
C ASP A 108 -14.53 -3.01 7.72
N PHE A 109 -14.98 -3.28 8.93
CA PHE A 109 -15.39 -4.62 9.36
C PHE A 109 -16.56 -5.16 8.55
N SER A 110 -17.43 -4.29 8.00
CA SER A 110 -18.60 -4.70 7.22
C SER A 110 -18.21 -5.34 5.89
N LYS A 111 -17.03 -4.97 5.36
CA LYS A 111 -16.49 -5.47 4.08
C LYS A 111 -15.57 -6.69 4.24
N LEU A 112 -15.37 -7.18 5.45
CA LEU A 112 -14.54 -8.34 5.73
C LEU A 112 -15.37 -9.62 5.77
N ASN A 113 -14.90 -10.66 5.06
CA ASN A 113 -15.47 -11.99 5.19
C ASN A 113 -15.04 -12.66 6.52
N PHE A 114 -15.64 -13.79 6.84
CA PHE A 114 -15.41 -14.54 8.08
C PHE A 114 -13.92 -14.87 8.29
N ILE A 115 -13.22 -15.33 7.25
CA ILE A 115 -11.79 -15.71 7.33
C ILE A 115 -10.94 -14.49 7.68
N LYS A 116 -11.16 -13.36 7.02
CA LYS A 116 -10.42 -12.13 7.31
C LYS A 116 -10.69 -11.58 8.70
N LYS A 117 -11.93 -11.69 9.19
CA LYS A 117 -12.27 -11.32 10.57
C LYS A 117 -11.52 -12.20 11.59
N ALA A 118 -11.41 -13.50 11.33
CA ALA A 118 -10.64 -14.42 12.17
C ALA A 118 -9.14 -14.10 12.17
N MET A 119 -8.57 -13.79 11.00
CA MET A 119 -7.16 -13.37 10.88
C MET A 119 -6.89 -12.05 11.60
N LEU A 120 -7.77 -11.06 11.49
CA LEU A 120 -7.67 -9.80 12.23
C LEU A 120 -7.70 -10.01 13.75
N LYS A 121 -8.58 -10.89 14.22
CA LYS A 121 -8.66 -11.26 15.63
C LYS A 121 -7.33 -11.86 16.12
N MET A 122 -6.70 -12.68 15.29
CA MET A 122 -5.39 -13.28 15.61
C MET A 122 -4.28 -12.22 15.67
N VAL A 123 -4.22 -11.30 14.70
CA VAL A 123 -3.25 -10.20 14.68
C VAL A 123 -3.44 -9.30 15.90
N ARG A 124 -4.68 -8.94 16.23
CA ARG A 124 -5.00 -8.15 17.43
C ARG A 124 -4.55 -8.85 18.69
N SER A 125 -4.86 -10.14 18.85
CA SER A 125 -4.45 -10.94 20.01
C SER A 125 -2.93 -11.01 20.16
N THR A 126 -2.19 -11.12 19.04
CA THR A 126 -0.72 -11.12 19.06
C THR A 126 -0.17 -9.77 19.55
N LEU A 127 -0.74 -8.65 19.07
CA LEU A 127 -0.36 -7.32 19.52
C LEU A 127 -0.73 -7.09 21.00
N GLU A 128 -1.90 -7.55 21.45
CA GLU A 128 -2.33 -7.44 22.85
C GLU A 128 -1.37 -8.16 23.82
N LYS A 129 -0.80 -9.28 23.40
CA LYS A 129 0.15 -10.09 24.19
C LYS A 129 1.59 -9.56 24.16
N LYS A 130 1.91 -8.66 23.26
CA LYS A 130 3.25 -8.07 23.16
C LYS A 130 3.50 -7.16 24.36
N SER A 131 4.52 -7.47 25.17
CA SER A 131 4.83 -6.75 26.42
C SER A 131 5.53 -5.41 26.20
N ASP A 132 6.25 -5.25 25.10
CA ASP A 132 7.08 -4.09 24.76
C ASP A 132 6.48 -3.24 23.63
N ARG A 133 5.17 -3.08 23.62
CA ARG A 133 4.47 -2.27 22.64
C ARG A 133 4.92 -0.82 22.69
N GLY A 134 5.37 -0.30 21.52
CA GLY A 134 5.59 1.12 21.32
C GLY A 134 4.31 1.89 20.96
N ALA A 135 4.44 3.18 20.70
CA ALA A 135 3.32 4.05 20.30
C ALA A 135 2.63 3.56 19.01
N ASP A 136 3.40 3.11 18.03
CA ASP A 136 2.87 2.61 16.74
C ASP A 136 2.06 1.33 16.92
N ASP A 137 2.52 0.40 17.77
CA ASP A 137 1.78 -0.83 18.07
C ASP A 137 0.47 -0.53 18.80
N ASN A 138 0.48 0.42 19.74
CA ASN A 138 -0.72 0.84 20.46
C ASN A 138 -1.74 1.51 19.54
N GLU A 139 -1.29 2.37 18.64
CA GLU A 139 -2.15 2.99 17.63
C GLU A 139 -2.71 1.95 16.64
N ALA A 140 -1.88 1.02 16.18
CA ALA A 140 -2.34 -0.07 15.32
C ALA A 140 -3.39 -0.94 16.03
N LEU A 141 -3.17 -1.26 17.31
CA LEU A 141 -4.14 -2.00 18.12
C LEU A 141 -5.47 -1.26 18.25
N ARG A 142 -5.42 0.06 18.48
CA ARG A 142 -6.61 0.91 18.53
C ARG A 142 -7.38 0.85 17.20
N ARG A 143 -6.69 1.03 16.08
CA ARG A 143 -7.26 0.97 14.73
C ARG A 143 -7.86 -0.40 14.41
N LEU A 144 -7.17 -1.49 14.78
CA LEU A 144 -7.66 -2.86 14.62
C LEU A 144 -8.90 -3.16 15.47
N THR A 145 -9.07 -2.46 16.59
CA THR A 145 -10.21 -2.64 17.50
C THR A 145 -11.42 -1.81 17.09
N GLN A 146 -11.20 -0.56 16.71
CA GLN A 146 -12.25 0.41 16.43
C GLN A 146 -12.64 0.46 14.95
N GLY A 147 -11.71 0.08 14.06
CA GLY A 147 -11.87 0.32 12.62
C GLY A 147 -11.78 1.80 12.29
N GLY A 148 -12.13 2.15 11.06
CA GLY A 148 -12.21 3.52 10.59
C GLY A 148 -11.39 3.78 9.32
N CYS A 149 -11.50 5.01 8.82
CA CYS A 149 -10.74 5.51 7.69
C CYS A 149 -9.61 6.42 8.20
N PHE A 150 -8.38 6.11 7.85
CA PHE A 150 -7.17 6.87 8.20
C PHE A 150 -6.46 7.38 6.94
N VAL A 151 -7.20 7.45 5.83
CA VAL A 151 -6.70 7.93 4.55
C VAL A 151 -6.42 9.43 4.64
N ASP A 152 -5.19 9.81 4.30
CA ASP A 152 -4.77 11.18 4.02
C ASP A 152 -4.11 11.18 2.64
N LEU A 153 -4.84 11.67 1.64
CA LEU A 153 -4.38 11.65 0.25
C LEU A 153 -3.09 12.44 0.05
N ASN A 154 -2.88 13.51 0.82
CA ASN A 154 -1.67 14.32 0.75
C ASN A 154 -0.41 13.55 1.15
N SER A 155 -0.54 12.50 1.95
CA SER A 155 0.59 11.63 2.32
C SER A 155 1.20 10.89 1.12
N SER A 156 0.52 10.84 -0.03
CA SER A 156 1.04 10.30 -1.28
C SER A 156 1.77 11.32 -2.18
N ASN A 157 1.77 12.61 -1.81
CA ASN A 157 2.43 13.66 -2.60
C ASN A 157 3.94 13.43 -2.81
N PRO A 158 4.73 12.88 -1.85
CA PRO A 158 6.12 12.53 -2.11
C PRO A 158 6.31 11.58 -3.29
N LEU A 159 5.47 10.53 -3.40
CA LEU A 159 5.48 9.63 -4.54
C LEU A 159 5.21 10.38 -5.85
N ILE A 160 4.19 11.23 -5.87
CA ILE A 160 3.83 11.99 -7.08
C ILE A 160 4.99 12.87 -7.51
N LYS A 161 5.64 13.56 -6.56
CA LYS A 161 6.80 14.41 -6.82
C LYS A 161 7.95 13.60 -7.43
N ASP A 162 8.33 12.48 -6.79
CA ASP A 162 9.45 11.66 -7.25
C ASP A 162 9.18 11.04 -8.62
N VAL A 163 7.93 10.61 -8.89
CA VAL A 163 7.52 10.13 -10.21
C VAL A 163 7.64 11.23 -11.28
N LEU A 164 7.35 12.48 -10.95
CA LEU A 164 7.44 13.62 -11.89
C LEU A 164 8.88 14.09 -12.08
N ASP A 165 9.71 14.06 -11.04
CA ASP A 165 11.08 14.58 -11.02
C ASP A 165 12.09 13.61 -11.65
N GLU A 166 11.88 12.31 -11.56
CA GLU A 166 12.69 11.33 -12.28
C GLU A 166 12.42 11.42 -13.79
N ARG A 167 13.34 12.05 -14.53
CA ARG A 167 13.30 12.19 -15.99
C ARG A 167 14.02 11.04 -16.69
#